data_9d13533c182d16cbf52e4f1a5378a662
#
_entry.id   9d13533c182d16cbf52e4f1a5378a662
#
_cell.length_a   1.000
_cell.length_b   1.000
_cell.length_c   1.000
_cell.angle_alpha   90.00
_cell.angle_beta   90.00
_cell.angle_gamma   90.00
#
_symmetry.space_group_name_H-M   'P 1'
#
loop_
_entity.id
_entity.type
_entity.pdbx_description
1 polymer ?
#
loop_
_entity_poly.entity_id
_entity_poly.type
_entity_poly.pdbx_seq_one_letter_code
_entity_poly.pdbx_strand_id
1 'polypeptide(L)'
;SLRTRLVVWRVAAALLITVSSISIYLALQNRQAPDLLQAYIPTAETRNITLPDGTQVLINSQSTLLYPQQFTGDTRCVYLVGEANFKVKPDKKHPFIVKSDDFQVTALGTEFNVSAYPENQESSTALLSGSVLVEWGNLTQRTVLQPDEQLTYDKENRQFRVVHPDMADVTAWQRGELV
;
A
#
# COMPACT_ATOMS: atom_id res chain seq x y z
N SER A 1 -61.04 1.37 -9.10
CA SER A 1 -61.12 2.71 -9.68
C SER A 1 -59.68 3.21 -9.98
N LEU A 2 -59.49 4.11 -10.92
CA LEU A 2 -58.20 4.69 -11.29
C LEU A 2 -57.48 5.32 -10.07
N ARG A 3 -58.23 5.92 -9.15
CA ARG A 3 -57.71 6.51 -7.91
C ARG A 3 -57.07 5.48 -6.97
N THR A 4 -57.66 4.29 -6.84
CA THR A 4 -57.11 3.22 -6.00
C THR A 4 -55.78 2.70 -6.58
N ARG A 5 -55.67 2.56 -7.89
CA ARG A 5 -54.42 2.13 -8.56
C ARG A 5 -53.30 3.17 -8.36
N LEU A 6 -53.60 4.47 -8.49
CA LEU A 6 -52.65 5.55 -8.24
C LEU A 6 -52.13 5.58 -6.80
N VAL A 7 -53.01 5.34 -5.81
CA VAL A 7 -52.61 5.26 -4.41
C VAL A 7 -51.67 4.06 -4.17
N VAL A 8 -52.03 2.89 -4.69
CA VAL A 8 -51.17 1.68 -4.59
C VAL A 8 -49.79 1.92 -5.19
N TRP A 9 -49.71 2.53 -6.38
CA TRP A 9 -48.42 2.86 -7.00
C TRP A 9 -47.58 3.85 -6.21
N ARG A 10 -48.22 4.86 -5.60
CA ARG A 10 -47.51 5.84 -4.73
C ARG A 10 -46.98 5.20 -3.46
N VAL A 11 -47.77 4.31 -2.83
CA VAL A 11 -47.29 3.58 -1.64
C VAL A 11 -46.16 2.63 -1.98
N ALA A 12 -46.27 1.89 -3.10
CA ALA A 12 -45.19 1.01 -3.56
C ALA A 12 -43.88 1.76 -3.88
N ALA A 13 -43.99 2.94 -4.54
CA ALA A 13 -42.81 3.78 -4.82
C ALA A 13 -42.18 4.32 -3.52
N ALA A 14 -42.96 4.75 -2.54
CA ALA A 14 -42.46 5.21 -1.25
C ALA A 14 -41.74 4.09 -0.50
N LEU A 15 -42.27 2.87 -0.49
CA LEU A 15 -41.64 1.69 0.12
C LEU A 15 -40.31 1.34 -0.57
N LEU A 16 -40.26 1.38 -1.90
CA LEU A 16 -39.01 1.13 -2.65
C LEU A 16 -37.94 2.18 -2.32
N ILE A 17 -38.33 3.45 -2.24
CA ILE A 17 -37.38 4.52 -1.88
C ILE A 17 -36.84 4.34 -0.45
N THR A 18 -37.70 4.00 0.52
CA THR A 18 -37.26 3.78 1.90
C THR A 18 -36.34 2.57 2.02
N VAL A 19 -36.67 1.43 1.38
CA VAL A 19 -35.81 0.24 1.38
C VAL A 19 -34.48 0.52 0.71
N SER A 20 -34.48 1.21 -0.43
CA SER A 20 -33.21 1.61 -1.11
C SER A 20 -32.38 2.53 -0.27
N SER A 21 -32.98 3.52 0.39
CA SER A 21 -32.27 4.46 1.29
C SER A 21 -31.66 3.75 2.49
N ILE A 22 -32.38 2.80 3.11
CA ILE A 22 -31.87 1.99 4.21
C ILE A 22 -30.74 1.08 3.73
N SER A 23 -30.87 0.45 2.56
CA SER A 23 -29.82 -0.38 1.97
C SER A 23 -28.55 0.40 1.69
N ILE A 24 -28.67 1.60 1.11
CA ILE A 24 -27.54 2.50 0.85
C ILE A 24 -26.90 2.94 2.17
N TYR A 25 -27.70 3.32 3.16
CA TYR A 25 -27.22 3.73 4.48
C TYR A 25 -26.43 2.60 5.16
N LEU A 26 -26.96 1.37 5.18
CA LEU A 26 -26.26 0.20 5.73
C LEU A 26 -24.98 -0.14 4.97
N ALA A 27 -25.00 -0.02 3.64
CA ALA A 27 -23.81 -0.24 2.81
C ALA A 27 -22.72 0.81 3.06
N LEU A 28 -23.08 2.07 3.31
CA LEU A 28 -22.15 3.13 3.68
C LEU A 28 -21.62 2.98 5.10
N GLN A 29 -22.44 2.54 6.04
CA GLN A 29 -22.05 2.32 7.44
C GLN A 29 -21.09 1.12 7.59
N ASN A 30 -21.20 0.13 6.71
CA ASN A 30 -20.33 -1.05 6.73
C ASN A 30 -18.92 -0.79 6.15
N ARG A 31 -18.62 0.44 5.70
CA ARG A 31 -17.27 0.90 5.34
C ARG A 31 -16.52 1.38 6.58
N GLN A 32 -16.41 0.53 7.59
CA GLN A 32 -15.50 0.82 8.71
C GLN A 32 -14.07 0.84 8.16
N ALA A 33 -13.31 1.89 8.51
CA ALA A 33 -11.88 1.90 8.24
C ALA A 33 -11.28 0.65 8.90
N PRO A 34 -10.43 -0.10 8.20
CA PRO A 34 -9.82 -1.29 8.77
C PRO A 34 -9.02 -0.90 10.03
N ASP A 35 -9.17 -1.66 11.10
CA ASP A 35 -8.30 -1.53 12.26
C ASP A 35 -6.86 -1.81 11.83
N LEU A 36 -6.01 -0.78 11.87
CA LEU A 36 -4.62 -0.90 11.49
C LEU A 36 -3.80 -1.38 12.70
N LEU A 37 -3.02 -2.42 12.48
CA LEU A 37 -1.95 -2.83 13.38
C LEU A 37 -0.70 -2.01 13.07
N GLN A 38 0.05 -1.68 14.09
CA GLN A 38 1.31 -0.96 13.97
C GLN A 38 2.47 -1.86 14.38
N ALA A 39 3.45 -2.05 13.49
CA ALA A 39 4.75 -2.59 13.82
C ALA A 39 5.75 -1.43 13.84
N TYR A 40 6.17 -1.03 15.04
CA TYR A 40 7.27 -0.08 15.24
C TYR A 40 8.54 -0.85 15.59
N ILE A 41 9.65 -0.48 14.98
CA ILE A 41 10.96 -1.09 15.21
C ILE A 41 11.89 -0.07 15.88
N PRO A 42 12.40 -0.37 17.10
CA PRO A 42 13.34 0.51 17.79
C PRO A 42 14.69 0.65 17.05
N THR A 43 15.50 1.57 17.54
CA THR A 43 16.87 1.77 17.05
C THR A 43 17.71 0.49 17.19
N ALA A 44 18.52 0.21 16.16
CA ALA A 44 19.46 -0.92 16.09
C ALA A 44 18.80 -2.32 16.10
N GLU A 45 17.52 -2.42 15.79
CA GLU A 45 16.83 -3.69 15.61
C GLU A 45 16.28 -3.82 14.19
N THR A 46 16.21 -5.06 13.70
CA THR A 46 15.43 -5.42 12.51
C THR A 46 14.38 -6.45 12.91
N ARG A 47 13.24 -6.48 12.23
CA ARG A 47 12.17 -7.44 12.55
C ARG A 47 11.57 -8.04 11.29
N ASN A 48 11.48 -9.36 11.31
CA ASN A 48 10.76 -10.09 10.25
C ASN A 48 9.33 -10.35 10.72
N ILE A 49 8.35 -9.98 9.90
CA ILE A 49 6.93 -10.23 10.14
C ILE A 49 6.30 -10.90 8.93
N THR A 50 5.25 -11.68 9.18
CA THR A 50 4.40 -12.23 8.12
C THR A 50 3.04 -11.55 8.19
N LEU A 51 2.64 -10.90 7.11
CA LEU A 51 1.36 -10.22 7.00
C LEU A 51 0.20 -11.24 6.86
N PRO A 52 -1.06 -10.81 7.05
CA PRO A 52 -2.23 -11.69 6.98
C PRO A 52 -2.42 -12.43 5.66
N ASP A 53 -1.90 -11.88 4.55
CA ASP A 53 -1.92 -12.52 3.23
C ASP A 53 -0.78 -13.54 3.01
N GLY A 54 0.19 -13.60 3.94
CA GLY A 54 1.39 -14.42 3.84
C GLY A 54 2.58 -13.72 3.19
N THR A 55 2.49 -12.41 2.88
CA THR A 55 3.63 -11.59 2.48
C THR A 55 4.62 -11.49 3.63
N GLN A 56 5.91 -11.69 3.34
CA GLN A 56 6.99 -11.55 4.31
C GLN A 56 7.58 -10.14 4.22
N VAL A 57 7.77 -9.50 5.37
CA VAL A 57 8.34 -8.15 5.45
C VAL A 57 9.47 -8.16 6.47
N LEU A 58 10.67 -7.83 6.03
CA LEU A 58 11.79 -7.51 6.91
C LEU A 58 11.81 -5.99 7.08
N ILE A 59 11.68 -5.52 8.32
CA ILE A 59 11.57 -4.10 8.67
C ILE A 59 12.88 -3.68 9.32
N ASN A 60 13.47 -2.60 8.82
CA ASN A 60 14.71 -2.02 9.35
C ASN A 60 14.46 -1.20 10.62
N SER A 61 15.55 -0.82 11.29
CA SER A 61 15.51 0.01 12.52
C SER A 61 14.82 1.35 12.28
N GLN A 62 14.23 1.92 13.33
CA GLN A 62 13.53 3.22 13.31
C GLN A 62 12.40 3.31 12.27
N SER A 63 11.83 2.18 11.92
CA SER A 63 10.77 2.11 10.91
C SER A 63 9.42 1.75 11.53
N THR A 64 8.36 2.24 10.90
CA THR A 64 6.98 1.95 11.27
C THR A 64 6.23 1.40 10.07
N LEU A 65 5.62 0.23 10.23
CA LEU A 65 4.71 -0.35 9.24
C LEU A 65 3.29 -0.41 9.83
N LEU A 66 2.33 0.19 9.13
CA LEU A 66 0.90 0.08 9.44
C LEU A 66 0.24 -0.85 8.44
N TYR A 67 -0.48 -1.85 8.92
CA TYR A 67 -1.17 -2.83 8.08
C TYR A 67 -2.46 -3.30 8.74
N PRO A 68 -3.49 -3.71 7.99
CA PRO A 68 -4.75 -4.18 8.57
C PRO A 68 -4.62 -5.58 9.15
N GLN A 69 -5.48 -5.93 10.12
CA GLN A 69 -5.57 -7.29 10.66
C GLN A 69 -5.96 -8.31 9.58
N GLN A 70 -6.70 -7.88 8.56
CA GLN A 70 -7.07 -8.66 7.38
C GLN A 70 -7.20 -7.74 6.17
N PHE A 71 -6.78 -8.22 5.01
CA PHE A 71 -7.02 -7.53 3.73
C PHE A 71 -8.40 -7.93 3.19
N THR A 72 -9.39 -7.06 3.35
CA THR A 72 -10.80 -7.34 3.01
C THR A 72 -11.28 -6.64 1.73
N GLY A 73 -10.43 -5.81 1.11
CA GLY A 73 -10.76 -5.05 -0.09
C GLY A 73 -10.16 -5.63 -1.36
N ASP A 74 -10.31 -4.89 -2.47
CA ASP A 74 -9.75 -5.24 -3.78
C ASP A 74 -8.23 -5.06 -3.84
N THR A 75 -7.62 -4.51 -2.81
CA THR A 75 -6.17 -4.28 -2.69
C THR A 75 -5.65 -4.64 -1.31
N ARG A 76 -4.36 -4.95 -1.23
CA ARG A 76 -3.61 -5.21 0.00
C ARG A 76 -2.73 -3.99 0.29
N CYS A 77 -3.26 -3.03 1.05
CA CYS A 77 -2.58 -1.76 1.29
C CYS A 77 -1.90 -1.71 2.66
N VAL A 78 -0.65 -1.24 2.69
CA VAL A 78 0.15 -0.97 3.89
C VAL A 78 0.78 0.42 3.81
N TYR A 79 1.16 0.99 4.95
CA TYR A 79 1.82 2.30 5.04
C TYR A 79 3.17 2.13 5.72
N LEU A 80 4.23 2.69 5.11
CA LEU A 80 5.59 2.61 5.60
C LEU A 80 6.17 4.00 5.86
N VAL A 81 6.77 4.16 7.04
CA VAL A 81 7.70 5.24 7.38
C VAL A 81 8.99 4.56 7.78
N GLY A 82 10.11 4.88 7.12
CA GLY A 82 11.39 4.20 7.30
C GLY A 82 11.71 3.21 6.19
N GLU A 83 12.32 2.08 6.51
CA GLU A 83 12.80 1.12 5.51
C GLU A 83 12.29 -0.30 5.75
N ALA A 84 11.88 -0.97 4.69
CA ALA A 84 11.50 -2.36 4.71
C ALA A 84 11.73 -3.06 3.36
N ASN A 85 12.07 -4.35 3.43
CA ASN A 85 12.05 -5.25 2.29
C ASN A 85 10.76 -6.07 2.30
N PHE A 86 10.10 -6.11 1.16
CA PHE A 86 8.82 -6.80 0.95
C PHE A 86 9.03 -7.97 -0.01
N LYS A 87 8.76 -9.19 0.46
CA LYS A 87 8.62 -10.39 -0.38
C LYS A 87 7.15 -10.71 -0.51
N VAL A 88 6.53 -10.13 -1.53
CA VAL A 88 5.07 -10.14 -1.71
C VAL A 88 4.59 -11.47 -2.20
N LYS A 89 3.59 -12.04 -1.51
CA LYS A 89 2.91 -13.26 -1.96
C LYS A 89 2.17 -13.00 -3.27
N PRO A 90 2.40 -13.82 -4.31
CA PRO A 90 1.76 -13.64 -5.61
C PRO A 90 0.23 -13.68 -5.54
N ASP A 91 -0.41 -12.59 -5.96
CA ASP A 91 -1.85 -12.48 -6.17
C ASP A 91 -2.14 -11.35 -7.17
N LYS A 92 -2.51 -11.74 -8.39
CA LYS A 92 -2.82 -10.79 -9.48
C LYS A 92 -4.20 -10.13 -9.35
N LYS A 93 -5.10 -10.71 -8.53
CA LYS A 93 -6.45 -10.18 -8.35
C LYS A 93 -6.49 -9.07 -7.31
N HIS A 94 -5.62 -9.15 -6.30
CA HIS A 94 -5.56 -8.18 -5.21
C HIS A 94 -4.14 -7.59 -5.16
N PRO A 95 -3.86 -6.48 -5.89
CA PRO A 95 -2.56 -5.83 -5.87
C PRO A 95 -2.11 -5.46 -4.46
N PHE A 96 -0.81 -5.63 -4.18
CA PHE A 96 -0.18 -5.20 -2.94
C PHE A 96 0.36 -3.79 -3.11
N ILE A 97 0.00 -2.88 -2.22
CA ILE A 97 0.34 -1.46 -2.31
C ILE A 97 1.07 -1.03 -1.05
N VAL A 98 2.31 -0.58 -1.21
CA VAL A 98 3.07 0.10 -0.15
C VAL A 98 2.97 1.60 -0.38
N LYS A 99 2.44 2.33 0.60
CA LYS A 99 2.35 3.79 0.57
C LYS A 99 3.40 4.39 1.49
N SER A 100 4.12 5.38 0.99
CA SER A 100 4.98 6.29 1.76
C SER A 100 4.54 7.73 1.52
N ASP A 101 5.22 8.69 2.14
CA ASP A 101 4.90 10.11 1.95
C ASP A 101 5.22 10.60 0.53
N ASP A 102 6.24 10.04 -0.12
CA ASP A 102 6.77 10.53 -1.38
C ASP A 102 6.18 9.82 -2.61
N PHE A 103 5.88 8.52 -2.48
CA PHE A 103 5.39 7.67 -3.57
C PHE A 103 4.63 6.45 -3.05
N GLN A 104 3.96 5.76 -3.96
CA GLN A 104 3.44 4.42 -3.69
C GLN A 104 4.00 3.39 -4.66
N VAL A 105 4.14 2.15 -4.18
CA VAL A 105 4.61 1.00 -4.94
C VAL A 105 3.52 -0.05 -5.03
N THR A 106 3.17 -0.46 -6.24
CA THR A 106 2.17 -1.51 -6.50
C THR A 106 2.86 -2.76 -7.03
N ALA A 107 2.61 -3.89 -6.38
CA ALA A 107 3.23 -5.19 -6.64
C ALA A 107 2.19 -6.31 -6.77
N LEU A 108 2.46 -7.31 -7.61
CA LEU A 108 1.59 -8.47 -7.82
C LEU A 108 2.20 -9.80 -7.33
N GLY A 109 3.43 -9.77 -6.83
CA GLY A 109 4.19 -10.95 -6.41
C GLY A 109 5.67 -10.77 -6.73
N THR A 110 6.32 -9.83 -6.07
CA THR A 110 7.67 -9.32 -6.34
C THR A 110 8.44 -9.19 -5.04
N GLU A 111 9.76 -9.09 -5.15
CA GLU A 111 10.61 -8.73 -4.03
C GLU A 111 11.25 -7.37 -4.29
N PHE A 112 11.04 -6.42 -3.37
CA PHE A 112 11.54 -5.05 -3.49
C PHE A 112 11.81 -4.42 -2.12
N ASN A 113 12.72 -3.46 -2.10
CA ASN A 113 13.06 -2.65 -0.92
C ASN A 113 12.45 -1.26 -1.07
N VAL A 114 11.97 -0.69 0.02
CA VAL A 114 11.52 0.71 0.12
C VAL A 114 12.26 1.37 1.25
N SER A 115 12.90 2.51 1.00
CA SER A 115 13.54 3.38 1.98
C SER A 115 12.93 4.77 1.90
N ALA A 116 12.17 5.16 2.93
CA ALA A 116 11.42 6.40 2.99
C ALA A 116 11.46 6.98 4.43
N TYR A 117 12.68 7.21 4.92
CA TYR A 117 12.89 7.92 6.19
C TYR A 117 12.63 9.42 6.00
N PRO A 118 11.78 10.05 6.83
CA PRO A 118 11.48 11.49 6.72
C PRO A 118 12.72 12.40 6.81
N GLU A 119 13.69 12.01 7.64
CA GLU A 119 14.92 12.75 7.90
C GLU A 119 15.97 12.63 6.79
N ASN A 120 15.86 11.61 5.92
CA ASN A 120 16.81 11.44 4.83
C ASN A 120 16.53 12.42 3.68
N GLN A 121 17.58 12.84 2.98
CA GLN A 121 17.48 13.70 1.81
C GLN A 121 16.83 13.00 0.61
N GLU A 122 16.90 11.68 0.57
CA GLU A 122 16.35 10.86 -0.51
C GLU A 122 15.41 9.78 0.03
N SER A 123 14.39 9.49 -0.74
CA SER A 123 13.57 8.29 -0.59
C SER A 123 13.71 7.42 -1.84
N SER A 124 13.67 6.10 -1.69
CA SER A 124 13.88 5.21 -2.82
C SER A 124 13.07 3.92 -2.74
N THR A 125 12.88 3.29 -3.90
CA THR A 125 12.42 1.90 -4.00
C THR A 125 13.25 1.16 -5.04
N ALA A 126 13.79 0.01 -4.66
CA ALA A 126 14.64 -0.84 -5.50
C ALA A 126 13.97 -2.19 -5.73
N LEU A 127 13.98 -2.65 -6.98
CA LEU A 127 13.37 -3.92 -7.35
C LEU A 127 14.42 -5.03 -7.41
N LEU A 128 14.22 -6.07 -6.60
CA LEU A 128 15.09 -7.25 -6.57
C LEU A 128 14.61 -8.34 -7.54
N SER A 129 13.29 -8.56 -7.62
CA SER A 129 12.74 -9.55 -8.55
C SER A 129 11.31 -9.23 -8.97
N GLY A 130 10.95 -9.56 -10.20
CA GLY A 130 9.61 -9.37 -10.76
C GLY A 130 9.44 -8.02 -11.45
N SER A 131 8.37 -7.28 -11.14
CA SER A 131 8.04 -5.97 -11.71
C SER A 131 7.16 -5.20 -10.74
N VAL A 132 7.41 -3.92 -10.51
CA VAL A 132 6.59 -3.03 -9.68
C VAL A 132 6.23 -1.77 -10.45
N LEU A 133 5.01 -1.28 -10.22
CA LEU A 133 4.58 0.04 -10.65
C LEU A 133 4.82 1.01 -9.49
N VAL A 134 5.55 2.10 -9.76
CA VAL A 134 5.76 3.19 -8.80
C VAL A 134 5.04 4.42 -9.29
N GLU A 135 4.27 5.06 -8.41
CA GLU A 135 3.43 6.21 -8.70
C GLU A 135 3.70 7.33 -7.69
N TRP A 136 3.75 8.59 -8.16
CA TRP A 136 3.98 9.78 -7.34
C TRP A 136 3.23 11.00 -7.89
N GLY A 137 3.39 12.17 -7.25
CA GLY A 137 2.75 13.41 -7.70
C GLY A 137 1.23 13.32 -7.71
N ASN A 138 0.60 12.88 -6.61
CA ASN A 138 -0.82 12.56 -6.52
C ASN A 138 -1.27 11.52 -7.57
N LEU A 139 -0.41 10.52 -7.83
CA LEU A 139 -0.64 9.43 -8.79
C LEU A 139 -0.76 9.88 -10.26
N THR A 140 -0.27 11.08 -10.57
CA THR A 140 -0.27 11.60 -11.96
C THR A 140 0.96 11.16 -12.75
N GLN A 141 2.06 10.83 -12.05
CA GLN A 141 3.30 10.35 -12.64
C GLN A 141 3.55 8.90 -12.21
N ARG A 142 4.13 8.11 -13.09
CA ARG A 142 4.37 6.69 -12.83
C ARG A 142 5.49 6.12 -13.68
N THR A 143 6.14 5.09 -13.16
CA THR A 143 7.10 4.26 -13.89
C THR A 143 6.97 2.79 -13.47
N VAL A 144 7.41 1.89 -14.33
CA VAL A 144 7.52 0.46 -14.01
C VAL A 144 9.00 0.13 -13.90
N LEU A 145 9.41 -0.39 -12.73
CA LEU A 145 10.77 -0.84 -12.52
C LEU A 145 10.96 -2.29 -12.98
N GLN A 146 12.13 -2.54 -13.53
CA GLN A 146 12.66 -3.86 -13.82
C GLN A 146 13.65 -4.29 -12.74
N PRO A 147 13.99 -5.59 -12.62
CA PRO A 147 15.02 -6.03 -11.68
C PRO A 147 16.32 -5.24 -11.85
N ASP A 148 16.98 -4.97 -10.73
CA ASP A 148 18.19 -4.15 -10.61
C ASP A 148 18.01 -2.65 -10.88
N GLU A 149 16.77 -2.18 -11.00
CA GLU A 149 16.46 -0.76 -11.06
C GLU A 149 15.99 -0.23 -9.71
N GLN A 150 16.33 1.02 -9.44
CA GLN A 150 15.87 1.79 -8.28
C GLN A 150 15.33 3.13 -8.73
N LEU A 151 14.12 3.48 -8.30
CA LEU A 151 13.61 4.84 -8.34
C LEU A 151 14.10 5.57 -7.09
N THR A 152 14.72 6.73 -7.27
CA THR A 152 15.16 7.61 -6.19
C THR A 152 14.45 8.95 -6.31
N TYR A 153 13.92 9.45 -5.20
CA TYR A 153 13.34 10.77 -5.06
C TYR A 153 14.27 11.65 -4.23
N ASP A 154 14.78 12.71 -4.84
CA ASP A 154 15.53 13.78 -4.18
C ASP A 154 14.54 14.81 -3.63
N LYS A 155 14.44 14.91 -2.29
CA LYS A 155 13.46 15.77 -1.60
C LYS A 155 13.80 17.25 -1.72
N GLU A 156 15.09 17.61 -1.81
CA GLU A 156 15.54 18.99 -1.96
C GLU A 156 15.17 19.53 -3.35
N ASN A 157 15.52 18.78 -4.39
CA ASN A 157 15.29 19.17 -5.78
C ASN A 157 13.89 18.75 -6.30
N ARG A 158 13.15 17.94 -5.55
CA ARG A 158 11.84 17.36 -5.92
C ARG A 158 11.87 16.62 -7.24
N GLN A 159 12.93 15.86 -7.47
CA GLN A 159 13.16 15.14 -8.71
C GLN A 159 13.19 13.63 -8.48
N PHE A 160 12.56 12.91 -9.40
CA PHE A 160 12.63 11.45 -9.47
C PHE A 160 13.60 11.03 -10.56
N ARG A 161 14.46 10.04 -10.26
CA ARG A 161 15.36 9.44 -11.23
C ARG A 161 15.38 7.92 -11.06
N VAL A 162 15.57 7.20 -12.16
CA VAL A 162 15.84 5.77 -12.15
C VAL A 162 17.35 5.57 -12.25
N VAL A 163 17.89 4.75 -11.35
CA VAL A 163 19.31 4.40 -11.27
C VAL A 163 19.47 2.88 -11.18
N HIS A 164 20.69 2.38 -11.38
CA HIS A 164 21.05 0.96 -11.28
C HIS A 164 22.14 0.81 -10.20
N PRO A 165 21.77 0.75 -8.91
CA PRO A 165 22.73 0.55 -7.83
C PRO A 165 23.18 -0.91 -7.77
N ASP A 166 24.24 -1.17 -7.00
CA ASP A 166 24.52 -2.55 -6.59
C ASP A 166 23.42 -3.00 -5.59
N MET A 167 22.67 -4.04 -5.95
CA MET A 167 21.61 -4.57 -5.08
C MET A 167 22.17 -5.16 -3.78
N ALA A 168 23.46 -5.55 -3.76
CA ALA A 168 24.12 -5.96 -2.53
C ALA A 168 24.22 -4.82 -1.52
N ASP A 169 24.47 -3.58 -1.97
CA ASP A 169 24.50 -2.38 -1.11
C ASP A 169 23.10 -2.02 -0.62
N VAL A 170 22.10 -2.05 -1.53
CA VAL A 170 20.69 -1.78 -1.18
C VAL A 170 20.19 -2.73 -0.08
N THR A 171 20.66 -3.97 -0.07
CA THR A 171 20.22 -5.00 0.89
C THR A 171 21.21 -5.28 2.01
N ALA A 172 22.32 -4.52 2.10
CA ALA A 172 23.40 -4.73 3.09
C ALA A 172 22.86 -4.70 4.53
N TRP A 173 21.92 -3.80 4.83
CA TRP A 173 21.29 -3.69 6.14
C TRP A 173 20.56 -4.98 6.59
N GLN A 174 20.08 -5.80 5.65
CA GLN A 174 19.43 -7.09 5.95
C GLN A 174 20.39 -8.11 6.55
N ARG A 175 21.69 -7.95 6.30
CA ARG A 175 22.79 -8.78 6.85
C ARG A 175 23.43 -8.15 8.09
N GLY A 176 22.92 -7.00 8.56
CA GLY A 176 23.52 -6.25 9.68
C GLY A 176 24.79 -5.49 9.29
N GLU A 177 25.03 -5.29 8.01
CA GLU A 177 26.17 -4.51 7.51
C GLU A 177 25.78 -3.03 7.51
N LEU A 178 26.62 -2.18 8.12
CA LEU A 178 26.50 -0.72 8.03
C LEU A 178 27.12 -0.28 6.71
N VAL A 179 26.32 0.40 5.89
CA VAL A 179 26.75 1.05 4.66
C VAL A 179 27.04 2.52 4.93
#